data_448cf395de548baf9a8fd8e1591699ab
#
_entry.id   448cf395de548baf9a8fd8e1591699ab
#
_cell.length_a   1.000
_cell.length_b   1.000
_cell.length_c   1.000
_cell.angle_alpha   90.00
_cell.angle_beta   90.00
_cell.angle_gamma   90.00
#
_symmetry.space_group_name_H-M   'P 1'
#
loop_
_entity.id
_entity.type
_entity.pdbx_description
1 polymer ?
#
loop_
_entity_poly.entity_id
_entity_poly.type
_entity_poly.pdbx_seq_one_letter_code
_entity_poly.pdbx_strand_id
1 'polypeptide(L)'
;DPNKPLSGDSMFNRDQLVHNPGLGIFIEENKIIRIDDSNKLFDEYSGTNVKIIDVNHKAIVPGFVDSHTHLVWAGDRANEMNLRRKGSSYQDIANAGGGIQKTVRSTRRSSKDVLVDKGLDICKTALKFGTTTLEGKSGYGLTTESEIKLLQAIRKIDELAPQLILSTWLGAHDFPQDTNKSE
;
A
#
# COMPACT_ATOMS: atom_id res chain seq x y z
N ASP A 1 25.37 7.36 9.33
CA ASP A 1 25.10 8.31 8.25
C ASP A 1 23.59 8.59 8.19
N PRO A 2 23.13 9.82 8.51
CA PRO A 2 21.71 10.17 8.56
C PRO A 2 20.99 10.03 7.19
N ASN A 3 21.75 9.88 6.12
CA ASN A 3 21.23 9.74 4.76
C ASN A 3 21.12 8.26 4.30
N LYS A 4 21.45 7.31 5.16
CA LYS A 4 21.34 5.89 4.84
C LYS A 4 20.28 5.23 5.71
N PRO A 5 19.44 4.35 5.14
CA PRO A 5 18.50 3.58 5.95
C PRO A 5 19.26 2.69 6.94
N LEU A 6 18.70 2.53 8.12
CA LEU A 6 19.21 1.58 9.10
C LEU A 6 19.08 0.15 8.53
N SER A 7 20.09 -0.69 8.75
CA SER A 7 20.10 -2.08 8.30
C SER A 7 20.84 -2.98 9.30
N GLY A 8 20.50 -4.26 9.31
CA GLY A 8 21.10 -5.23 10.22
C GLY A 8 20.91 -4.83 11.69
N ASP A 9 21.94 -5.01 12.51
CA ASP A 9 21.89 -4.75 13.95
C ASP A 9 21.61 -3.28 14.30
N SER A 10 21.91 -2.33 13.41
CA SER A 10 21.61 -0.91 13.64
C SER A 10 20.10 -0.64 13.69
N MET A 11 19.26 -1.48 13.11
CA MET A 11 17.80 -1.39 13.20
C MET A 11 17.26 -1.63 14.62
N PHE A 12 18.07 -2.21 15.51
CA PHE A 12 17.71 -2.46 16.90
C PHE A 12 18.33 -1.44 17.87
N ASN A 13 19.07 -0.48 17.34
CA ASN A 13 19.66 0.56 18.18
C ASN A 13 18.58 1.57 18.61
N ARG A 14 18.16 1.46 19.88
CA ARG A 14 17.11 2.29 20.46
C ARG A 14 17.38 3.78 20.38
N ASP A 15 18.63 4.20 20.56
CA ASP A 15 19.02 5.61 20.56
C ASP A 15 18.90 6.26 19.16
N GLN A 16 18.84 5.42 18.10
CA GLN A 16 18.61 5.87 16.73
C GLN A 16 17.15 5.79 16.31
N LEU A 17 16.32 5.02 17.03
CA LEU A 17 14.93 4.74 16.68
C LEU A 17 13.92 5.50 17.52
N VAL A 18 14.28 5.87 18.74
CA VAL A 18 13.34 6.45 19.70
C VAL A 18 13.89 7.77 20.23
N HIS A 19 13.13 8.82 20.05
CA HIS A 19 13.39 10.10 20.69
C HIS A 19 12.68 10.20 22.04
N ASN A 20 13.25 10.97 22.97
CA ASN A 20 12.64 11.21 24.26
C ASN A 20 11.29 11.95 24.12
N PRO A 21 10.36 11.79 25.08
CA PRO A 21 9.12 12.58 25.11
C PRO A 21 9.41 14.08 25.28
N GLY A 22 8.46 14.91 24.86
CA GLY A 22 8.55 16.37 24.98
C GLY A 22 9.18 17.04 23.76
N LEU A 23 9.42 16.30 22.67
CA LEU A 23 9.90 16.85 21.41
C LEU A 23 8.76 17.27 20.48
N GLY A 24 9.03 18.32 19.71
CA GLY A 24 8.23 18.75 18.57
C GLY A 24 8.97 18.51 17.25
N ILE A 25 8.21 18.47 16.17
CA ILE A 25 8.74 18.31 14.81
C ILE A 25 8.35 19.54 14.00
N PHE A 26 9.34 20.27 13.48
CA PHE A 26 9.13 21.36 12.54
C PHE A 26 9.24 20.84 11.11
N ILE A 27 8.20 21.09 10.33
CA ILE A 27 8.06 20.61 8.94
C ILE A 27 7.89 21.83 8.03
N GLU A 28 8.68 21.91 6.98
CA GLU A 28 8.57 22.92 5.94
C GLU A 28 8.67 22.24 4.57
N GLU A 29 7.82 22.61 3.62
CA GLU A 29 7.80 22.05 2.26
C GLU A 29 7.82 20.50 2.22
N ASN A 30 7.05 19.86 3.08
CA ASN A 30 6.97 18.40 3.22
C ASN A 30 8.27 17.71 3.69
N LYS A 31 9.19 18.48 4.31
CA LYS A 31 10.43 17.94 4.89
C LYS A 31 10.48 18.20 6.38
N ILE A 32 10.99 17.23 7.13
CA ILE A 32 11.35 17.44 8.53
C ILE A 32 12.64 18.28 8.56
N ILE A 33 12.51 19.52 9.04
CA ILE A 33 13.64 20.47 9.11
C ILE A 33 14.34 20.38 10.47
N ARG A 34 13.55 20.21 11.56
CA ARG A 34 14.10 20.19 12.90
C ARG A 34 13.23 19.35 13.84
N ILE A 35 13.89 18.65 14.74
CA ILE A 35 13.29 18.02 15.92
C ILE A 35 13.96 18.65 17.12
N ASP A 36 13.18 19.27 18.02
CA ASP A 36 13.69 20.02 19.18
C ASP A 36 12.66 19.96 20.32
N ASP A 37 12.98 20.52 21.48
CA ASP A 37 12.02 20.68 22.58
C ASP A 37 10.72 21.35 22.09
N SER A 38 9.59 20.77 22.45
CA SER A 38 8.28 21.22 21.96
C SER A 38 7.92 22.63 22.43
N ASN A 39 8.30 23.01 23.66
CA ASN A 39 8.03 24.36 24.17
C ASN A 39 8.88 25.39 23.43
N LYS A 40 10.15 25.05 23.18
CA LYS A 40 11.05 25.91 22.42
C LYS A 40 10.55 26.16 21.01
N LEU A 41 10.08 25.10 20.31
CA LEU A 41 9.49 25.26 18.99
C LEU A 41 8.18 26.07 19.06
N PHE A 42 7.37 25.83 20.07
CA PHE A 42 6.13 26.57 20.26
C PHE A 42 6.39 28.06 20.48
N ASP A 43 7.32 28.40 21.36
CA ASP A 43 7.67 29.81 21.66
C ASP A 43 8.22 30.53 20.42
N GLU A 44 9.02 29.81 19.60
CA GLU A 44 9.62 30.37 18.38
C GLU A 44 8.60 30.63 17.27
N TYR A 45 7.62 29.75 17.13
CA TYR A 45 6.66 29.76 15.99
C TYR A 45 5.24 30.19 16.38
N SER A 46 4.89 30.27 17.68
CA SER A 46 3.60 30.76 18.12
C SER A 46 3.44 32.24 17.72
N GLY A 47 2.32 32.56 17.10
CA GLY A 47 2.08 33.91 16.56
C GLY A 47 2.60 34.14 15.14
N THR A 48 3.22 33.15 14.52
CA THR A 48 3.58 33.17 13.10
C THR A 48 2.50 32.47 12.26
N ASN A 49 2.64 32.48 10.93
CA ASN A 49 1.71 31.77 10.02
C ASN A 49 2.01 30.26 9.91
N VAL A 50 2.42 29.63 11.01
CA VAL A 50 2.71 28.20 11.08
C VAL A 50 1.51 27.46 11.68
N LYS A 51 1.07 26.39 11.03
CA LYS A 51 0.03 25.52 11.57
C LYS A 51 0.60 24.64 12.66
N ILE A 52 0.10 24.80 13.88
CA ILE A 52 0.47 23.94 15.02
C ILE A 52 -0.54 22.80 15.15
N ILE A 53 -0.02 21.57 15.29
CA ILE A 53 -0.80 20.37 15.53
C ILE A 53 -0.38 19.77 16.86
N ASP A 54 -1.25 19.83 17.87
CA ASP A 54 -1.04 19.14 19.13
C ASP A 54 -1.44 17.67 18.99
N VAL A 55 -0.51 16.78 19.25
CA VAL A 55 -0.74 15.33 19.19
C VAL A 55 -1.21 14.73 20.51
N ASN A 56 -1.46 15.58 21.54
CA ASN A 56 -1.99 15.15 22.84
C ASN A 56 -1.19 13.99 23.48
N HIS A 57 0.11 14.11 23.56
CA HIS A 57 1.05 13.13 24.10
C HIS A 57 1.04 11.76 23.38
N LYS A 58 0.53 11.68 22.16
CA LYS A 58 0.61 10.47 21.35
C LYS A 58 2.00 10.32 20.74
N ALA A 59 2.41 9.09 20.54
CA ALA A 59 3.62 8.78 19.79
C ALA A 59 3.44 9.14 18.30
N ILE A 60 4.49 9.71 17.72
CA ILE A 60 4.61 9.93 16.27
C ILE A 60 5.58 8.90 15.74
N VAL A 61 5.17 8.21 14.70
CA VAL A 61 5.99 7.20 14.00
C VAL A 61 6.00 7.52 12.51
N PRO A 62 7.04 7.11 11.77
CA PRO A 62 7.00 7.15 10.31
C PRO A 62 5.79 6.38 9.77
N GLY A 63 5.22 6.84 8.67
CA GLY A 63 4.16 6.10 7.98
C GLY A 63 4.66 4.73 7.52
N PHE A 64 3.78 3.72 7.58
CA PHE A 64 4.14 2.38 7.16
C PHE A 64 4.27 2.31 5.63
N VAL A 65 5.22 1.50 5.19
CA VAL A 65 5.44 1.16 3.78
C VAL A 65 5.00 -0.28 3.56
N ASP A 66 3.95 -0.48 2.77
CA ASP A 66 3.53 -1.81 2.34
C ASP A 66 4.15 -2.12 0.97
N SER A 67 5.19 -2.92 0.98
CA SER A 67 6.02 -3.23 -0.18
C SER A 67 5.50 -4.43 -1.00
N HIS A 68 4.30 -4.95 -0.70
CA HIS A 68 3.75 -6.07 -1.46
C HIS A 68 2.22 -6.10 -1.44
N THR A 69 1.59 -5.30 -2.31
CA THR A 69 0.14 -5.35 -2.45
C THR A 69 -0.32 -5.48 -3.90
N HIS A 70 -1.51 -6.06 -4.08
CA HIS A 70 -2.30 -5.97 -5.29
C HIS A 70 -3.48 -5.03 -5.02
N LEU A 71 -3.35 -3.77 -5.40
CA LEU A 71 -4.41 -2.76 -5.18
C LEU A 71 -5.57 -2.91 -6.16
N VAL A 72 -5.30 -3.47 -7.34
CA VAL A 72 -6.21 -3.44 -8.49
C VAL A 72 -6.62 -4.86 -8.88
N TRP A 73 -7.81 -5.24 -8.45
CA TRP A 73 -8.43 -6.52 -8.77
C TRP A 73 -9.95 -6.45 -8.56
N ALA A 74 -10.69 -7.41 -9.11
CA ALA A 74 -12.14 -7.50 -8.95
C ALA A 74 -12.60 -8.91 -8.56
N GLY A 75 -13.87 -8.99 -8.16
CA GLY A 75 -14.44 -10.19 -7.59
C GLY A 75 -14.05 -10.42 -6.15
N ASP A 76 -14.44 -11.56 -5.61
CA ASP A 76 -14.06 -12.04 -4.30
C ASP A 76 -13.92 -13.56 -4.28
N ARG A 77 -13.25 -14.06 -3.25
CA ARG A 77 -13.03 -15.50 -3.04
C ARG A 77 -13.55 -15.97 -1.68
N ALA A 78 -14.48 -15.21 -1.09
CA ALA A 78 -15.02 -15.49 0.25
C ALA A 78 -15.59 -16.92 0.38
N ASN A 79 -16.26 -17.38 -0.65
CA ASN A 79 -16.80 -18.76 -0.67
C ASN A 79 -15.73 -19.86 -0.61
N GLU A 80 -14.50 -19.58 -1.07
CA GLU A 80 -13.41 -20.56 -1.03
C GLU A 80 -12.93 -20.80 0.41
N MET A 81 -13.07 -19.82 1.31
CA MET A 81 -12.79 -20.00 2.73
C MET A 81 -13.67 -21.13 3.32
N ASN A 82 -14.95 -21.14 2.97
CA ASN A 82 -15.87 -22.18 3.44
C ASN A 82 -15.53 -23.56 2.85
N LEU A 83 -15.11 -23.63 1.58
CA LEU A 83 -14.65 -24.87 0.97
C LEU A 83 -13.40 -25.41 1.67
N ARG A 84 -12.43 -24.56 1.96
CA ARG A 84 -11.23 -24.94 2.73
C ARG A 84 -11.57 -25.44 4.14
N ARG A 85 -12.50 -24.77 4.84
CA ARG A 85 -12.98 -25.23 6.15
C ARG A 85 -13.67 -26.59 6.11
N LYS A 86 -14.25 -26.97 4.97
CA LYS A 86 -14.84 -28.29 4.70
C LYS A 86 -13.83 -29.34 4.22
N GLY A 87 -12.53 -28.98 4.14
CA GLY A 87 -11.45 -29.89 3.77
C GLY A 87 -11.05 -29.89 2.29
N SER A 88 -11.64 -29.01 1.44
CA SER A 88 -11.21 -28.92 0.05
C SER A 88 -9.76 -28.41 -0.06
N SER A 89 -8.95 -29.09 -0.85
CA SER A 89 -7.61 -28.68 -1.18
C SER A 89 -7.61 -27.44 -2.10
N TYR A 90 -6.46 -26.78 -2.22
CA TYR A 90 -6.29 -25.69 -3.19
C TYR A 90 -6.59 -26.16 -4.62
N GLN A 91 -6.13 -27.40 -4.96
CA GLN A 91 -6.31 -27.97 -6.29
C GLN A 91 -7.79 -28.26 -6.58
N ASP A 92 -8.55 -28.75 -5.60
CA ASP A 92 -10.00 -28.98 -5.77
C ASP A 92 -10.74 -27.67 -6.07
N ILE A 93 -10.39 -26.60 -5.33
CA ILE A 93 -10.98 -25.27 -5.55
C ILE A 93 -10.59 -24.71 -6.92
N ALA A 94 -9.33 -24.87 -7.34
CA ALA A 94 -8.87 -24.43 -8.65
C ALA A 94 -9.57 -25.18 -9.79
N ASN A 95 -9.69 -26.52 -9.67
CA ASN A 95 -10.37 -27.38 -10.64
C ASN A 95 -11.87 -27.05 -10.75
N ALA A 96 -12.50 -26.59 -9.66
CA ALA A 96 -13.87 -26.10 -9.64
C ALA A 96 -14.03 -24.66 -10.19
N GLY A 97 -12.97 -24.10 -10.80
CA GLY A 97 -12.97 -22.77 -11.39
C GLY A 97 -12.77 -21.62 -10.39
N GLY A 98 -12.33 -21.91 -9.17
CA GLY A 98 -11.89 -20.95 -8.16
C GLY A 98 -10.44 -20.51 -8.31
N GLY A 99 -9.82 -20.15 -7.21
CA GLY A 99 -8.42 -19.75 -7.15
C GLY A 99 -8.14 -18.42 -7.88
N ILE A 100 -6.89 -18.23 -8.26
CA ILE A 100 -6.43 -17.01 -8.95
C ILE A 100 -7.20 -16.77 -10.25
N GLN A 101 -7.56 -17.81 -10.98
CA GLN A 101 -8.26 -17.69 -12.26
C GLN A 101 -9.66 -17.06 -12.12
N LYS A 102 -10.33 -17.25 -10.98
CA LYS A 102 -11.59 -16.54 -10.68
C LYS A 102 -11.36 -15.04 -10.57
N THR A 103 -10.30 -14.62 -9.86
CA THR A 103 -9.90 -13.22 -9.76
C THR A 103 -9.54 -12.64 -11.12
N VAL A 104 -8.74 -13.36 -11.91
CA VAL A 104 -8.34 -12.95 -13.27
C VAL A 104 -9.57 -12.69 -14.14
N ARG A 105 -10.49 -13.64 -14.22
CA ARG A 105 -11.74 -13.48 -15.03
C ARG A 105 -12.55 -12.26 -14.57
N SER A 106 -12.71 -12.06 -13.28
CA SER A 106 -13.45 -10.91 -12.73
C SER A 106 -12.76 -9.60 -13.05
N THR A 107 -11.44 -9.55 -12.90
CA THR A 107 -10.62 -8.35 -13.14
C THR A 107 -10.60 -7.96 -14.62
N ARG A 108 -10.47 -8.93 -15.52
CA ARG A 108 -10.53 -8.68 -16.97
C ARG A 108 -11.87 -8.09 -17.41
N ARG A 109 -13.00 -8.55 -16.81
CA ARG A 109 -14.35 -8.07 -17.13
C ARG A 109 -14.68 -6.70 -16.54
N SER A 110 -13.99 -6.28 -15.51
CA SER A 110 -14.23 -5.01 -14.84
C SER A 110 -13.69 -3.84 -15.67
N SER A 111 -14.42 -2.73 -15.66
CA SER A 111 -13.93 -1.48 -16.22
C SER A 111 -12.78 -0.93 -15.39
N LYS A 112 -11.98 -0.05 -15.99
CA LYS A 112 -10.90 0.65 -15.27
C LYS A 112 -11.44 1.45 -14.09
N ASP A 113 -12.57 2.13 -14.24
CA ASP A 113 -13.15 2.98 -13.19
C ASP A 113 -13.56 2.17 -11.96
N VAL A 114 -14.21 1.02 -12.15
CA VAL A 114 -14.55 0.08 -11.06
C VAL A 114 -13.29 -0.39 -10.33
N LEU A 115 -12.20 -0.64 -11.05
CA LEU A 115 -10.93 -1.05 -10.48
C LEU A 115 -10.28 0.08 -9.69
N VAL A 116 -10.36 1.33 -10.19
CA VAL A 116 -9.87 2.52 -9.50
C VAL A 116 -10.64 2.76 -8.21
N ASP A 117 -11.96 2.76 -8.25
CA ASP A 117 -12.80 2.99 -7.07
C ASP A 117 -12.51 1.99 -5.96
N LYS A 118 -12.42 0.70 -6.31
CA LYS A 118 -12.06 -0.34 -5.36
C LYS A 118 -10.65 -0.17 -4.78
N GLY A 119 -9.68 0.20 -5.62
CA GLY A 119 -8.32 0.48 -5.18
C GLY A 119 -8.25 1.66 -4.23
N LEU A 120 -8.99 2.73 -4.49
CA LEU A 120 -9.09 3.88 -3.58
C LEU A 120 -9.70 3.52 -2.22
N ASP A 121 -10.67 2.61 -2.16
CA ASP A 121 -11.23 2.15 -0.89
C ASP A 121 -10.23 1.30 -0.09
N ILE A 122 -9.39 0.50 -0.78
CA ILE A 122 -8.28 -0.20 -0.16
C ILE A 122 -7.27 0.80 0.39
N CYS A 123 -6.89 1.82 -0.39
CA CYS A 123 -5.99 2.89 0.05
C CYS A 123 -6.52 3.62 1.28
N LYS A 124 -7.79 4.02 1.31
CA LYS A 124 -8.43 4.63 2.47
C LYS A 124 -8.34 3.75 3.72
N THR A 125 -8.55 2.45 3.54
CA THR A 125 -8.45 1.49 4.64
C THR A 125 -7.02 1.36 5.13
N ALA A 126 -6.05 1.20 4.25
CA ALA A 126 -4.64 1.13 4.57
C ALA A 126 -4.15 2.40 5.31
N LEU A 127 -4.61 3.59 4.87
CA LEU A 127 -4.27 4.85 5.52
C LEU A 127 -4.78 4.93 6.97
N LYS A 128 -5.98 4.42 7.25
CA LYS A 128 -6.53 4.36 8.62
C LYS A 128 -5.65 3.53 9.56
N PHE A 129 -4.88 2.59 9.03
CA PHE A 129 -3.92 1.76 9.77
C PHE A 129 -2.48 2.28 9.66
N GLY A 130 -2.28 3.48 9.11
CA GLY A 130 -0.99 4.17 9.11
C GLY A 130 -0.11 3.89 7.89
N THR A 131 -0.59 3.17 6.87
CA THR A 131 0.18 2.93 5.63
C THR A 131 0.12 4.16 4.73
N THR A 132 1.27 4.77 4.49
CA THR A 132 1.41 6.00 3.69
C THR A 132 2.07 5.77 2.35
N THR A 133 2.67 4.59 2.14
CA THR A 133 3.29 4.19 0.88
C THR A 133 2.92 2.75 0.58
N LEU A 134 2.48 2.49 -0.66
CA LEU A 134 2.09 1.15 -1.09
C LEU A 134 2.74 0.81 -2.43
N GLU A 135 3.18 -0.42 -2.57
CA GLU A 135 3.47 -0.99 -3.88
C GLU A 135 2.16 -1.48 -4.50
N GLY A 136 1.80 -0.98 -5.66
CA GLY A 136 0.66 -1.46 -6.45
C GLY A 136 1.12 -2.41 -7.54
N LYS A 137 0.99 -3.72 -7.32
CA LYS A 137 1.30 -4.74 -8.33
C LYS A 137 0.12 -4.98 -9.25
N SER A 138 0.41 -5.14 -10.55
CA SER A 138 -0.50 -5.79 -11.50
C SER A 138 -0.46 -7.33 -11.32
N GLY A 139 -0.86 -8.13 -12.29
CA GLY A 139 -0.72 -9.58 -12.24
C GLY A 139 -2.03 -10.36 -12.17
N TYR A 140 -3.16 -9.67 -12.20
CA TYR A 140 -4.48 -10.31 -12.36
C TYR A 140 -5.10 -10.06 -13.74
N GLY A 141 -4.32 -9.54 -14.68
CA GLY A 141 -4.68 -9.41 -16.08
C GLY A 141 -4.28 -10.64 -16.90
N LEU A 142 -3.01 -11.05 -16.77
CA LEU A 142 -2.37 -12.18 -17.47
C LEU A 142 -2.46 -12.09 -19.00
N THR A 143 -2.74 -10.91 -19.54
CA THR A 143 -2.60 -10.55 -20.96
C THR A 143 -2.05 -9.13 -21.03
N THR A 144 -1.33 -8.81 -22.09
CA THR A 144 -0.71 -7.48 -22.26
C THR A 144 -1.74 -6.35 -22.09
N GLU A 145 -2.88 -6.46 -22.75
CA GLU A 145 -3.95 -5.44 -22.69
C GLU A 145 -4.50 -5.29 -21.25
N SER A 146 -4.79 -6.41 -20.60
CA SER A 146 -5.34 -6.39 -19.25
C SER A 146 -4.33 -5.89 -18.23
N GLU A 147 -3.05 -6.27 -18.33
CA GLU A 147 -2.00 -5.77 -17.45
C GLU A 147 -1.78 -4.26 -17.63
N ILE A 148 -1.79 -3.75 -18.87
CA ILE A 148 -1.73 -2.32 -19.15
C ILE A 148 -2.92 -1.59 -18.50
N LYS A 149 -4.14 -2.14 -18.61
CA LYS A 149 -5.32 -1.59 -17.94
C LYS A 149 -5.13 -1.51 -16.42
N LEU A 150 -4.55 -2.53 -15.79
CA LEU A 150 -4.25 -2.53 -14.35
C LEU A 150 -3.23 -1.45 -13.99
N LEU A 151 -2.14 -1.32 -14.74
CA LEU A 151 -1.13 -0.28 -14.50
C LEU A 151 -1.72 1.13 -14.67
N GLN A 152 -2.58 1.34 -15.66
CA GLN A 152 -3.30 2.60 -15.83
C GLN A 152 -4.24 2.92 -14.67
N ALA A 153 -4.90 1.89 -14.11
CA ALA A 153 -5.73 2.06 -12.91
C ALA A 153 -4.88 2.39 -11.67
N ILE A 154 -3.74 1.72 -11.48
CA ILE A 154 -2.80 2.02 -10.38
C ILE A 154 -2.30 3.45 -10.48
N ARG A 155 -1.90 3.90 -11.68
CA ARG A 155 -1.49 5.29 -11.90
C ARG A 155 -2.60 6.27 -11.54
N LYS A 156 -3.85 5.95 -11.91
CA LYS A 156 -4.99 6.82 -11.55
C LYS A 156 -5.25 6.85 -10.05
N ILE A 157 -5.03 5.75 -9.35
CA ILE A 157 -5.11 5.69 -7.89
C ILE A 157 -4.02 6.57 -7.27
N ASP A 158 -2.78 6.52 -7.76
CA ASP A 158 -1.67 7.37 -7.30
C ASP A 158 -1.97 8.88 -7.45
N GLU A 159 -2.63 9.28 -8.54
CA GLU A 159 -3.08 10.67 -8.74
C GLU A 159 -4.17 11.12 -7.74
N LEU A 160 -4.96 10.21 -7.20
CA LEU A 160 -6.15 10.52 -6.40
C LEU A 160 -5.99 10.18 -4.90
N ALA A 161 -5.13 9.23 -4.56
CA ALA A 161 -4.88 8.83 -3.19
C ALA A 161 -3.92 9.81 -2.49
N PRO A 162 -4.06 10.02 -1.18
CA PRO A 162 -3.10 10.84 -0.43
C PRO A 162 -1.77 10.12 -0.15
N GLN A 163 -1.70 8.81 -0.40
CA GLN A 163 -0.49 7.99 -0.25
C GLN A 163 0.35 8.01 -1.51
N LEU A 164 1.63 7.67 -1.38
CA LEU A 164 2.50 7.37 -2.50
C LEU A 164 2.23 5.93 -2.97
N ILE A 165 1.89 5.76 -4.24
CA ILE A 165 1.63 4.45 -4.86
C ILE A 165 2.70 4.17 -5.91
N LEU A 166 3.49 3.12 -5.69
CA LEU A 166 4.53 2.70 -6.61
C LEU A 166 4.01 1.56 -7.50
N SER A 167 3.91 1.81 -8.80
CA SER A 167 3.43 0.81 -9.76
C SER A 167 4.49 -0.25 -10.04
N THR A 168 4.11 -1.52 -9.94
CA THR A 168 4.95 -2.66 -10.33
C THR A 168 4.22 -3.55 -11.32
N TRP A 169 4.85 -3.80 -12.46
CA TRP A 169 4.34 -4.78 -13.42
C TRP A 169 4.69 -6.22 -12.97
N LEU A 170 3.67 -7.06 -12.87
CA LEU A 170 3.81 -8.48 -12.53
C LEU A 170 3.02 -9.35 -13.54
N GLY A 171 3.27 -9.16 -14.83
CA GLY A 171 2.55 -9.85 -15.91
C GLY A 171 2.68 -11.36 -15.92
N ALA A 172 3.78 -11.89 -15.38
CA ALA A 172 4.01 -13.33 -15.24
C ALA A 172 3.61 -13.88 -13.86
N HIS A 173 2.56 -13.35 -13.26
CA HIS A 173 2.08 -13.77 -11.93
C HIS A 173 1.53 -15.20 -11.93
N ASP A 174 0.91 -15.62 -13.03
CA ASP A 174 0.44 -17.00 -13.29
C ASP A 174 0.35 -17.23 -14.78
N PHE A 175 0.13 -18.49 -15.19
CA PHE A 175 -0.17 -18.82 -16.59
C PHE A 175 -1.66 -18.61 -16.89
N PRO A 176 -2.02 -17.87 -17.94
CA PRO A 176 -3.39 -17.75 -18.37
C PRO A 176 -3.90 -19.11 -18.88
N GLN A 177 -5.14 -19.45 -18.52
CA GLN A 177 -5.75 -20.73 -18.97
C GLN A 177 -6.20 -20.72 -20.45
N ASP A 178 -6.25 -19.54 -21.03
CA ASP A 178 -6.69 -19.27 -22.40
C ASP A 178 -5.52 -19.09 -23.38
N THR A 179 -4.30 -19.41 -22.96
CA THR A 179 -3.09 -19.30 -23.77
C THR A 179 -2.29 -20.61 -23.70
N ASN A 180 -1.66 -21.02 -24.79
CA ASN A 180 -0.74 -22.15 -24.77
C ASN A 180 0.57 -21.77 -24.09
N LYS A 181 1.15 -22.71 -23.33
CA LYS A 181 2.42 -22.50 -22.62
C LYS A 181 3.64 -22.24 -23.54
N SER A 182 3.44 -22.40 -24.84
CA SER A 182 4.44 -22.17 -25.89
C SER A 182 4.41 -20.76 -26.48
N GLU A 183 3.45 -19.96 -26.08
CA GLU A 183 3.29 -18.55 -26.45
C GLU A 183 3.67 -17.62 -25.29
#